data_e16c62ed8608cabe9e2e6ee4e6d4e493
#
_entry.id   e16c62ed8608cabe9e2e6ee4e6d4e493
#
_cell.length_a   1.000
_cell.length_b   1.000
_cell.length_c   1.000
_cell.angle_alpha   90.00
_cell.angle_beta   90.00
_cell.angle_gamma   90.00
#
_symmetry.space_group_name_H-M   'P 1'
#
loop_
_entity.id
_entity.type
_entity.pdbx_description
1 polymer ?
#
loop_
_entity_poly.entity_id
_entity_poly.type
_entity_poly.pdbx_seq_one_letter_code
_entity_poly.pdbx_strand_id
1 'polypeptide(L)'
;VDIDPAIRGLAEQHFLKDRARGEFIAEDARRFVTDTTRRFDAVVVDVYSARMSIPAHLVTREFWAASRQALKPDGVMLANLILDGRLATPYARNLLATIESVYGRCGIDVLHRGQAVSNVVVVCYSNPAGAPAAVYSDERNRADTDVIRAN
;
A
#
# COMPACT_ATOMS: atom_id res chain seq x y z
N VAL A 1 -12.37 -2.62 -3.10
CA VAL A 1 -12.60 -4.03 -2.78
C VAL A 1 -12.55 -4.21 -1.28
N ASP A 2 -13.53 -4.85 -0.71
CA ASP A 2 -13.56 -5.22 0.71
C ASP A 2 -14.31 -6.55 0.85
N ILE A 3 -13.90 -7.37 1.82
CA ILE A 3 -14.51 -8.67 2.05
C ILE A 3 -15.90 -8.55 2.70
N ASP A 4 -16.15 -7.45 3.41
CA ASP A 4 -17.42 -7.20 4.07
C ASP A 4 -18.37 -6.41 3.13
N PRO A 5 -19.47 -7.01 2.65
CA PRO A 5 -20.41 -6.34 1.77
C PRO A 5 -21.12 -5.14 2.42
N ALA A 6 -21.14 -5.04 3.74
CA ALA A 6 -21.79 -3.95 4.46
C ALA A 6 -20.95 -2.65 4.49
N ILE A 7 -19.64 -2.72 4.23
CA ILE A 7 -18.71 -1.59 4.38
C ILE A 7 -19.12 -0.39 3.55
N ARG A 8 -19.59 -0.60 2.31
CA ARG A 8 -20.06 0.50 1.47
C ARG A 8 -21.19 1.29 2.13
N GLY A 9 -22.22 0.58 2.59
CA GLY A 9 -23.37 1.22 3.23
C GLY A 9 -22.99 1.95 4.52
N LEU A 10 -22.12 1.34 5.33
CA LEU A 10 -21.62 1.96 6.55
C LEU A 10 -20.79 3.23 6.24
N ALA A 11 -19.93 3.18 5.24
CA ALA A 11 -19.12 4.32 4.83
C ALA A 11 -20.01 5.47 4.31
N GLU A 12 -20.97 5.19 3.45
CA GLU A 12 -21.89 6.19 2.91
C GLU A 12 -22.75 6.83 4.02
N GLN A 13 -23.26 6.02 4.94
CA GLN A 13 -24.15 6.47 6.00
C GLN A 13 -23.44 7.25 7.11
N HIS A 14 -22.28 6.78 7.55
CA HIS A 14 -21.63 7.27 8.77
C HIS A 14 -20.43 8.19 8.54
N PHE A 15 -19.70 8.00 7.44
CA PHE A 15 -18.47 8.74 7.16
C PHE A 15 -18.63 9.76 6.04
N LEU A 16 -19.04 9.32 4.86
CA LEU A 16 -19.13 10.20 3.70
C LEU A 16 -20.38 11.09 3.75
N LYS A 17 -21.45 10.59 4.36
CA LYS A 17 -22.80 11.21 4.34
C LYS A 17 -23.28 11.54 2.92
N ASP A 18 -22.75 10.83 1.95
CA ASP A 18 -23.01 10.92 0.53
C ASP A 18 -22.70 9.57 -0.14
N ARG A 19 -23.10 9.39 -1.39
CA ARG A 19 -22.81 8.18 -2.16
C ARG A 19 -21.33 8.10 -2.52
N ALA A 20 -20.71 6.94 -2.31
CA ALA A 20 -19.37 6.67 -2.76
C ALA A 20 -19.29 6.71 -4.30
N ARG A 21 -18.34 7.49 -4.83
CA ARG A 21 -18.13 7.68 -6.28
C ARG A 21 -17.25 6.57 -6.84
N GLY A 22 -17.47 5.38 -6.63
CA GLY A 22 -16.63 4.29 -7.15
C GLY A 22 -17.40 3.00 -7.22
N GLU A 23 -16.86 2.07 -7.94
CA GLU A 23 -17.32 0.70 -7.92
C GLU A 23 -16.93 0.07 -6.57
N PHE A 24 -17.83 -0.64 -5.95
CA PHE A 24 -17.57 -1.44 -4.78
C PHE A 24 -17.72 -2.91 -5.13
N ILE A 25 -16.72 -3.69 -4.78
CA ILE A 25 -16.66 -5.13 -5.03
C ILE A 25 -16.51 -5.82 -3.68
N ALA A 26 -17.51 -6.61 -3.29
CA ALA A 26 -17.49 -7.41 -2.06
C ALA A 26 -16.76 -8.72 -2.35
N GLU A 27 -15.45 -8.75 -2.13
CA GLU A 27 -14.61 -9.90 -2.45
C GLU A 27 -13.32 -9.88 -1.61
N ASP A 28 -12.70 -11.05 -1.43
CA ASP A 28 -11.34 -11.15 -0.88
C ASP A 28 -10.33 -10.45 -1.78
N ALA A 29 -9.47 -9.61 -1.19
CA ALA A 29 -8.52 -8.78 -1.93
C ALA A 29 -7.53 -9.62 -2.77
N ARG A 30 -7.08 -10.79 -2.26
CA ARG A 30 -6.16 -11.67 -3.00
C ARG A 30 -6.84 -12.28 -4.21
N ARG A 31 -8.08 -12.74 -4.04
CA ARG A 31 -8.86 -13.28 -5.15
C ARG A 31 -9.07 -12.22 -6.23
N PHE A 32 -9.49 -11.03 -5.83
CA PHE A 32 -9.69 -9.91 -6.77
C PHE A 32 -8.42 -9.60 -7.58
N VAL A 33 -7.26 -9.39 -6.92
CA VAL A 33 -6.04 -9.03 -7.66
C VAL A 33 -5.48 -10.18 -8.49
N THR A 34 -5.81 -11.43 -8.16
CA THR A 34 -5.41 -12.61 -8.92
C THR A 34 -6.25 -12.80 -10.19
N ASP A 35 -7.56 -12.57 -10.07
CA ASP A 35 -8.53 -12.89 -11.11
C ASP A 35 -8.82 -11.72 -12.05
N THR A 36 -8.49 -10.49 -11.63
CA THR A 36 -8.77 -9.29 -12.42
C THR A 36 -7.92 -9.22 -13.69
N THR A 37 -8.57 -8.92 -14.81
CA THR A 37 -7.90 -8.54 -16.07
C THR A 37 -7.66 -7.04 -16.19
N ARG A 38 -8.21 -6.25 -15.27
CA ARG A 38 -8.08 -4.79 -15.24
C ARG A 38 -6.65 -4.39 -14.87
N ARG A 39 -6.26 -3.19 -15.33
CA ARG A 39 -4.97 -2.57 -14.99
C ARG A 39 -5.23 -1.19 -14.41
N PHE A 40 -4.57 -0.91 -13.31
CA PHE A 40 -4.78 0.29 -12.50
C PHE A 40 -3.56 1.18 -12.53
N ASP A 41 -3.79 2.49 -12.46
CA ASP A 41 -2.72 3.49 -12.27
C ASP A 41 -2.14 3.41 -10.86
N ALA A 42 -3.00 3.07 -9.89
CA ALA A 42 -2.60 2.87 -8.50
C ALA A 42 -3.34 1.69 -7.87
N VAL A 43 -2.64 0.94 -7.02
CA VAL A 43 -3.21 -0.06 -6.11
C VAL A 43 -2.89 0.37 -4.69
N VAL A 44 -3.92 0.60 -3.88
CA VAL A 44 -3.78 0.93 -2.47
C VAL A 44 -4.14 -0.30 -1.64
N VAL A 45 -3.20 -0.74 -0.81
CA VAL A 45 -3.37 -1.88 0.10
C VAL A 45 -3.47 -1.34 1.52
N ASP A 46 -4.68 -1.35 2.05
CA ASP A 46 -5.01 -0.92 3.42
C ASP A 46 -5.93 -1.95 4.05
N VAL A 47 -5.37 -3.12 4.34
CA VAL A 47 -6.12 -4.32 4.75
C VAL A 47 -5.68 -4.81 6.11
N TYR A 48 -6.63 -4.86 7.04
CA TYR A 48 -6.38 -5.28 8.42
C TYR A 48 -7.40 -6.30 8.89
N SER A 49 -6.96 -7.18 9.79
CA SER A 49 -7.84 -8.00 10.61
C SER A 49 -8.17 -7.29 11.93
N ALA A 50 -9.12 -7.82 12.68
CA ALA A 50 -9.54 -7.31 14.00
C ALA A 50 -8.39 -7.16 15.02
N ARG A 51 -7.21 -7.73 14.78
CA ARG A 51 -6.01 -7.65 15.62
C ARG A 51 -4.93 -6.70 15.07
N MET A 52 -5.29 -5.77 14.19
CA MET A 52 -4.35 -4.83 13.56
C MET A 52 -3.19 -5.51 12.80
N SER A 53 -3.39 -6.73 12.34
CA SER A 53 -2.43 -7.45 11.51
C SER A 53 -3.01 -7.68 10.12
N ILE A 54 -2.15 -7.70 9.12
CA ILE A 54 -2.55 -8.09 7.78
C ILE A 54 -2.85 -9.60 7.80
N PRO A 55 -3.96 -10.06 7.20
CA PRO A 55 -4.24 -11.48 7.06
C PRO A 55 -3.07 -12.23 6.40
N ALA A 56 -2.72 -13.41 6.92
CA ALA A 56 -1.51 -14.14 6.50
C ALA A 56 -1.45 -14.42 4.98
N HIS A 57 -2.59 -14.59 4.32
CA HIS A 57 -2.65 -14.82 2.87
C HIS A 57 -2.39 -13.56 2.04
N LEU A 58 -2.38 -12.35 2.65
CA LEU A 58 -2.10 -11.07 2.01
C LEU A 58 -0.67 -10.56 2.27
N VAL A 59 0.17 -11.30 3.01
CA VAL A 59 1.58 -10.92 3.23
C VAL A 59 2.54 -11.72 2.35
N THR A 60 2.04 -12.60 1.50
CA THR A 60 2.85 -13.51 0.69
C THR A 60 3.37 -12.86 -0.59
N ARG A 61 4.49 -13.37 -1.10
CA ARG A 61 5.08 -12.95 -2.37
C ARG A 61 4.09 -13.02 -3.53
N GLU A 62 3.23 -14.04 -3.54
CA GLU A 62 2.23 -14.28 -4.58
C GLU A 62 1.16 -13.18 -4.60
N PHE A 63 0.70 -12.73 -3.42
CA PHE A 63 -0.21 -11.59 -3.32
C PHE A 63 0.40 -10.30 -3.88
N TRP A 64 1.63 -9.99 -3.49
CA TRP A 64 2.33 -8.80 -3.97
C TRP A 64 2.64 -8.90 -5.47
N ALA A 65 2.94 -10.09 -5.99
CA ALA A 65 3.14 -10.32 -7.42
C ALA A 65 1.83 -10.10 -8.21
N ALA A 66 0.70 -10.60 -7.72
CA ALA A 66 -0.61 -10.36 -8.33
C ALA A 66 -0.97 -8.87 -8.29
N SER A 67 -0.72 -8.19 -7.16
CA SER A 67 -0.92 -6.74 -7.03
C SER A 67 -0.08 -5.95 -8.04
N ARG A 68 1.18 -6.34 -8.27
CA ARG A 68 2.03 -5.73 -9.29
C ARG A 68 1.51 -5.98 -10.70
N GLN A 69 1.04 -7.20 -10.99
CA GLN A 69 0.45 -7.53 -12.29
C GLN A 69 -0.83 -6.74 -12.56
N ALA A 70 -1.58 -6.36 -11.54
CA ALA A 70 -2.76 -5.50 -11.67
C ALA A 70 -2.42 -4.04 -11.95
N LEU A 71 -1.17 -3.60 -11.85
CA LEU A 71 -0.74 -2.25 -12.20
C LEU A 71 -0.48 -2.10 -13.70
N LYS A 72 -0.69 -0.89 -14.20
CA LYS A 72 -0.15 -0.43 -15.49
C LYS A 72 1.38 -0.35 -15.44
N PRO A 73 2.09 -0.23 -16.58
CA PRO A 73 3.55 -0.15 -16.62
C PRO A 73 4.16 0.94 -15.72
N ASP A 74 3.50 2.08 -15.61
CA ASP A 74 3.95 3.21 -14.76
C ASP A 74 3.10 3.36 -13.48
N GLY A 75 2.39 2.31 -13.11
CA GLY A 75 1.50 2.31 -11.95
C GLY A 75 2.26 2.26 -10.63
N VAL A 76 1.61 2.69 -9.56
CA VAL A 76 2.14 2.75 -8.20
C VAL A 76 1.35 1.87 -7.25
N MET A 77 2.05 1.14 -6.39
CA MET A 77 1.47 0.46 -5.24
C MET A 77 1.78 1.27 -3.97
N LEU A 78 0.73 1.52 -3.19
CA LEU A 78 0.85 2.10 -1.85
C LEU A 78 0.31 1.09 -0.84
N ALA A 79 1.11 0.76 0.17
CA ALA A 79 0.64 -0.07 1.27
C ALA A 79 0.73 0.71 2.59
N ASN A 80 -0.38 0.76 3.33
CA ASN A 80 -0.38 1.23 4.70
C ASN A 80 -0.21 0.03 5.62
N LEU A 81 0.91 -0.04 6.35
CA LEU A 81 1.29 -1.15 7.20
C LEU A 81 1.36 -0.69 8.65
N ILE A 82 0.81 -1.47 9.57
CA ILE A 82 0.99 -1.26 11.01
C ILE A 82 2.17 -2.12 11.46
N LEU A 83 3.31 -1.47 11.71
CA LEU A 83 4.57 -2.12 12.09
C LEU A 83 5.18 -1.44 13.33
N ASP A 84 6.28 -1.97 13.84
CA ASP A 84 7.07 -1.24 14.81
C ASP A 84 7.81 -0.06 14.14
N GLY A 85 7.82 1.09 14.78
CA GLY A 85 8.39 2.33 14.22
C GLY A 85 9.92 2.34 14.07
N ARG A 86 10.60 1.25 14.46
CA ARG A 86 12.04 1.03 14.22
C ARG A 86 12.29 0.04 13.08
N LEU A 87 11.24 -0.62 12.59
CA LEU A 87 11.29 -1.68 11.58
C LEU A 87 12.26 -2.83 11.99
N ALA A 88 12.37 -3.07 13.30
CA ALA A 88 13.37 -3.99 13.87
C ALA A 88 12.81 -5.39 14.14
N THR A 89 11.49 -5.55 14.18
CA THR A 89 10.89 -6.87 14.40
C THR A 89 11.10 -7.79 13.20
N PRO A 90 11.21 -9.12 13.42
CA PRO A 90 11.27 -10.08 12.33
C PRO A 90 10.09 -9.94 11.36
N TYR A 91 8.88 -9.66 11.87
CA TYR A 91 7.69 -9.47 11.04
C TYR A 91 7.86 -8.27 10.09
N ALA A 92 8.26 -7.10 10.61
CA ALA A 92 8.45 -5.91 9.80
C ALA A 92 9.50 -6.14 8.70
N ARG A 93 10.68 -6.69 9.07
CA ARG A 93 11.76 -6.96 8.12
C ARG A 93 11.34 -7.97 7.05
N ASN A 94 10.69 -9.06 7.44
CA ASN A 94 10.28 -10.11 6.50
C ASN A 94 9.20 -9.61 5.55
N LEU A 95 8.23 -8.83 6.04
CA LEU A 95 7.18 -8.27 5.20
C LEU A 95 7.74 -7.28 4.18
N LEU A 96 8.59 -6.35 4.61
CA LEU A 96 9.24 -5.39 3.71
C LEU A 96 10.13 -6.10 2.68
N ALA A 97 10.93 -7.08 3.09
CA ALA A 97 11.74 -7.89 2.17
C ALA A 97 10.86 -8.68 1.18
N THR A 98 9.70 -9.16 1.61
CA THR A 98 8.75 -9.85 0.72
C THR A 98 8.20 -8.89 -0.34
N ILE A 99 7.81 -7.68 0.02
CA ILE A 99 7.35 -6.65 -0.92
C ILE A 99 8.48 -6.29 -1.90
N GLU A 100 9.68 -6.01 -1.38
CA GLU A 100 10.83 -5.62 -2.21
C GLU A 100 11.32 -6.75 -3.11
N SER A 101 11.10 -8.02 -2.74
CA SER A 101 11.41 -9.16 -3.62
C SER A 101 10.58 -9.18 -4.90
N VAL A 102 9.44 -8.49 -4.91
CA VAL A 102 8.54 -8.38 -6.05
C VAL A 102 8.73 -7.08 -6.82
N TYR A 103 8.74 -5.97 -6.09
CA TYR A 103 8.75 -4.64 -6.71
C TYR A 103 10.15 -4.07 -6.91
N GLY A 104 11.17 -4.66 -6.29
CA GLY A 104 12.47 -4.03 -6.14
C GLY A 104 12.45 -2.99 -5.02
N ARG A 105 13.30 -1.99 -5.12
CA ARG A 105 13.44 -0.97 -4.08
C ARG A 105 12.20 -0.10 -3.97
N CYS A 106 11.65 0.01 -2.76
CA CYS A 106 10.47 0.83 -2.45
C CYS A 106 10.85 2.01 -1.55
N GLY A 107 10.06 3.07 -1.62
CA GLY A 107 10.07 4.14 -0.62
C GLY A 107 9.35 3.68 0.64
N ILE A 108 9.95 3.93 1.80
CA ILE A 108 9.36 3.55 3.10
C ILE A 108 9.32 4.80 3.98
N ASP A 109 8.13 5.17 4.41
CA ASP A 109 7.90 6.28 5.33
C ASP A 109 7.27 5.80 6.63
N VAL A 110 7.92 6.12 7.76
CA VAL A 110 7.47 5.73 9.10
C VAL A 110 6.90 6.96 9.79
N LEU A 111 5.58 7.00 10.01
CA LEU A 111 4.90 8.17 10.56
C LEU A 111 5.32 8.50 12.00
N HIS A 112 5.55 7.48 12.82
CA HIS A 112 5.97 7.65 14.22
C HIS A 112 7.21 6.81 14.52
N ARG A 113 8.38 7.34 14.14
CA ARG A 113 9.66 6.66 14.34
C ARG A 113 9.93 6.38 15.82
N GLY A 114 10.40 5.19 16.11
CA GLY A 114 10.80 4.78 17.48
C GLY A 114 9.65 4.30 18.37
N GLN A 115 8.39 4.45 17.97
CA GLN A 115 7.25 3.90 18.71
C GLN A 115 7.13 2.38 18.53
N ALA A 116 6.48 1.72 19.50
CA ALA A 116 6.22 0.29 19.44
C ALA A 116 5.28 -0.09 18.29
N VAL A 117 4.38 0.82 17.93
CA VAL A 117 3.44 0.67 16.81
C VAL A 117 3.40 1.97 16.02
N SER A 118 3.48 1.88 14.70
CA SER A 118 3.42 3.00 13.78
C SER A 118 2.75 2.60 12.48
N ASN A 119 2.09 3.56 11.84
CA ASN A 119 1.78 3.42 10.42
C ASN A 119 3.05 3.60 9.60
N VAL A 120 3.27 2.69 8.70
CA VAL A 120 4.39 2.67 7.75
C VAL A 120 3.81 2.65 6.35
N VAL A 121 4.06 3.69 5.59
CA VAL A 121 3.62 3.79 4.20
C VAL A 121 4.74 3.29 3.30
N VAL A 122 4.44 2.27 2.51
CA VAL A 122 5.34 1.71 1.51
C VAL A 122 4.86 2.11 0.13
N VAL A 123 5.74 2.69 -0.67
CA VAL A 123 5.45 3.15 -2.04
C VAL A 123 6.37 2.43 -3.01
N CYS A 124 5.80 1.64 -3.89
CA CYS A 124 6.55 0.89 -4.89
C CYS A 124 6.00 1.16 -6.30
N TYR A 125 6.88 1.23 -7.28
CA TYR A 125 6.49 1.41 -8.67
C TYR A 125 6.51 0.07 -9.41
N SER A 126 5.59 -0.10 -10.36
CA SER A 126 5.54 -1.29 -11.21
C SER A 126 6.81 -1.45 -12.05
N ASN A 127 7.41 -0.32 -12.46
CA ASN A 127 8.71 -0.26 -13.13
C ASN A 127 9.69 0.59 -12.33
N PRO A 128 10.54 -0.02 -11.48
CA PRO A 128 11.48 0.72 -10.64
C PRO A 128 12.55 1.49 -11.44
N ALA A 129 12.84 1.07 -12.68
CA ALA A 129 13.77 1.79 -13.56
C ALA A 129 13.14 3.04 -14.19
N GLY A 130 11.82 3.13 -14.18
CA GLY A 130 11.04 4.24 -14.73
C GLY A 130 10.57 5.26 -13.68
N ALA A 131 10.93 5.09 -12.40
CA ALA A 131 10.66 6.12 -11.40
C ALA A 131 11.43 7.38 -11.81
N PRO A 132 10.76 8.46 -12.26
CA PRO A 132 11.48 9.67 -12.68
C PRO A 132 12.26 10.20 -11.49
N ALA A 133 13.48 10.66 -11.75
CA ALA A 133 14.18 11.50 -10.79
C ALA A 133 13.21 12.61 -10.36
N ALA A 134 13.00 12.77 -9.06
CA ALA A 134 12.07 13.77 -8.56
C ALA A 134 12.61 15.16 -8.96
N VAL A 135 11.93 15.80 -9.89
CA VAL A 135 12.17 17.20 -10.20
C VAL A 135 11.34 18.01 -9.22
N TYR A 136 11.98 18.86 -8.44
CA TYR A 136 11.29 19.80 -7.58
C TYR A 136 10.61 20.87 -8.44
N SER A 137 9.30 21.03 -8.26
CA SER A 137 8.51 22.10 -8.84
C SER A 137 7.62 22.68 -7.75
N ASP A 138 7.09 23.88 -7.95
CA ASP A 138 6.19 24.54 -6.98
C ASP A 138 4.97 23.66 -6.63
N GLU A 139 4.51 22.86 -7.59
CA GLU A 139 3.40 21.92 -7.40
C GLU A 139 3.82 20.59 -6.73
N ARG A 140 5.09 20.24 -6.76
CA ARG A 140 5.65 18.97 -6.29
C ARG A 140 6.94 19.14 -5.51
N ASN A 141 7.00 20.15 -4.67
CA ASN A 141 8.18 20.38 -3.85
C ASN A 141 8.25 19.37 -2.69
N ARG A 142 9.20 18.45 -2.76
CA ARG A 142 9.50 17.46 -1.73
C ARG A 142 10.90 17.62 -1.17
N ALA A 143 11.54 18.77 -1.42
CA ALA A 143 12.92 19.02 -1.03
C ALA A 143 13.15 18.80 0.47
N ASP A 144 12.24 19.29 1.32
CA ASP A 144 12.34 19.11 2.77
C ASP A 144 12.29 17.64 3.19
N THR A 145 11.43 16.86 2.54
CA THR A 145 11.31 15.41 2.79
C THR A 145 12.56 14.65 2.35
N ASP A 146 13.14 15.03 1.22
CA ASP A 146 14.32 14.38 0.67
C ASP A 146 15.58 14.75 1.47
N VAL A 147 15.68 15.97 2.02
CA VAL A 147 16.75 16.38 2.96
C VAL A 147 16.68 15.58 4.27
N ILE A 148 15.47 15.37 4.81
CA ILE A 148 15.30 14.59 6.05
C ILE A 148 15.69 13.12 5.85
N ARG A 149 15.51 12.57 4.64
CA ARG A 149 15.90 11.18 4.30
C ARG A 149 17.38 11.01 4.03
N ALA A 150 18.11 12.07 3.74
CA ALA A 150 19.53 12.04 3.45
C ALA A 150 20.43 12.12 4.71
N ASN A 151 19.86 12.49 5.85
CA ASN A 151 20.50 12.58 7.17
C ASN A 151 20.02 11.42 8.07
#